data_ccd413fbb0748c33c1d8d4b0309284b9
#
_entry.id   ccd413fbb0748c33c1d8d4b0309284b9
#
_cell.length_a   1.000
_cell.length_b   1.000
_cell.length_c   1.000
_cell.angle_alpha   90.00
_cell.angle_beta   90.00
_cell.angle_gamma   90.00
#
_symmetry.space_group_name_H-M   'P 1'
#
loop_
_entity.id
_entity.type
_entity.pdbx_description
1 polymer ?
#
loop_
_entity_poly.entity_id
_entity_poly.type
_entity_poly.pdbx_seq_one_letter_code
_entity_poly.pdbx_strand_id
1 'polypeptide(L)'
;MGFDPGLEVRVRPGELAFDYGAGIMGPPAEERRLSDIRASLSDPRCEGPDPVYGIAMDVCRREDAEDLRRRYLLFGVVAYASGRLGEEPVRSQGHIHAAAPHSGWSTPELFEIWEGHAIVYAQEFADDEPGRCIAVEAGPGDQVVAPPGWAHCVINANEHERMVFGALCERQYGFLYDKVRAHGGLAWFPVLRGGGIEWRANPHYRKSSLQVRGPRNYPELGLDAGTPIYRQYQTNPEAVQWISEPARVAGLWPTLEP
;
A
#
# COMPACT_ATOMS: atom_id res chain seq x y z
N MET A 1 22.21 -6.20 8.25
CA MET A 1 21.66 -4.88 8.62
C MET A 1 20.32 -4.78 7.95
N GLY A 2 19.28 -4.31 8.65
CA GLY A 2 17.97 -4.07 8.03
C GLY A 2 18.00 -2.86 7.08
N PHE A 3 16.95 -2.69 6.28
CA PHE A 3 16.75 -1.52 5.43
C PHE A 3 16.62 -0.24 6.27
N ASP A 4 17.24 0.86 5.84
CA ASP A 4 17.13 2.19 6.47
C ASP A 4 16.22 3.08 5.62
N PRO A 5 14.97 3.32 6.04
CA PRO A 5 14.00 4.13 5.26
C PRO A 5 14.26 5.65 5.31
N GLY A 6 15.28 6.10 6.02
CA GLY A 6 15.53 7.53 6.24
C GLY A 6 14.68 8.17 7.34
N LEU A 7 13.78 7.41 7.95
CA LEU A 7 12.96 7.79 9.11
C LEU A 7 13.21 6.80 10.25
N GLU A 8 13.57 7.30 11.42
CA GLU A 8 13.72 6.45 12.60
C GLU A 8 12.35 6.14 13.21
N VAL A 9 11.68 5.12 12.65
CA VAL A 9 10.41 4.59 13.12
C VAL A 9 10.60 3.11 13.42
N ARG A 10 10.16 2.65 14.59
CA ARG A 10 10.27 1.26 15.02
C ARG A 10 8.92 0.72 15.41
N VAL A 11 8.59 -0.46 14.95
CA VAL A 11 7.38 -1.17 15.42
C VAL A 11 7.67 -1.72 16.82
N ARG A 12 6.77 -1.44 17.76
CA ARG A 12 6.88 -1.93 19.14
C ARG A 12 6.83 -3.44 19.20
N PRO A 13 7.64 -4.05 20.07
CA PRO A 13 7.59 -5.50 20.25
C PRO A 13 6.19 -5.98 20.70
N GLY A 14 5.63 -6.94 19.97
CA GLY A 14 4.31 -7.52 20.30
C GLY A 14 3.09 -6.64 20.00
N GLU A 15 3.29 -5.47 19.41
CA GLU A 15 2.23 -4.52 19.05
C GLU A 15 2.30 -4.16 17.57
N LEU A 16 1.22 -3.58 17.04
CA LEU A 16 1.18 -2.94 15.70
C LEU A 16 1.18 -1.42 15.85
N ALA A 17 1.99 -0.92 16.77
CA ALA A 17 2.18 0.49 17.09
C ALA A 17 3.64 0.90 16.88
N PHE A 18 3.90 2.20 16.88
CA PHE A 18 5.19 2.76 16.49
C PHE A 18 5.82 3.59 17.59
N ASP A 19 7.13 3.47 17.73
CA ASP A 19 8.00 4.40 18.43
C ASP A 19 8.72 5.28 17.41
N TYR A 20 8.70 6.58 17.68
CA TYR A 20 9.31 7.60 16.83
C TYR A 20 10.63 8.06 17.43
N GLY A 21 11.70 8.06 16.62
CA GLY A 21 13.01 8.55 17.01
C GLY A 21 13.04 10.06 17.23
N ALA A 22 14.19 10.54 17.66
CA ALA A 22 14.40 11.96 17.93
C ALA A 22 14.15 12.81 16.66
N GLY A 23 13.30 13.83 16.79
CA GLY A 23 12.94 14.72 15.67
C GLY A 23 11.89 14.15 14.71
N ILE A 24 11.49 12.89 14.86
CA ILE A 24 10.37 12.32 14.10
C ILE A 24 9.06 12.62 14.86
N MET A 25 8.01 12.88 14.12
CA MET A 25 6.65 13.03 14.63
C MET A 25 5.69 12.13 13.85
N GLY A 26 4.66 11.67 14.53
CA GLY A 26 3.59 10.87 13.95
C GLY A 26 2.46 10.69 14.97
N PRO A 27 1.25 10.31 14.52
CA PRO A 27 0.14 10.01 15.42
C PRO A 27 0.33 8.63 16.07
N PRO A 28 -0.45 8.29 17.11
CA PRO A 28 -0.63 6.90 17.52
C PRO A 28 -1.14 6.07 16.35
N ALA A 29 -0.74 4.79 16.32
CA ALA A 29 -1.25 3.89 15.29
C ALA A 29 -2.77 3.69 15.43
N GLU A 30 -3.48 3.77 14.31
CA GLU A 30 -4.86 3.37 14.18
C GLU A 30 -4.89 1.88 13.83
N GLU A 31 -5.57 1.08 14.66
CA GLU A 31 -5.70 -0.35 14.41
C GLU A 31 -6.81 -0.65 13.40
N ARG A 32 -6.54 -1.52 12.47
CA ARG A 32 -7.54 -2.14 11.61
C ARG A 32 -7.85 -3.54 12.12
N ARG A 33 -9.09 -3.72 12.52
CA ARG A 33 -9.62 -4.98 13.06
C ARG A 33 -10.01 -5.93 11.94
N LEU A 34 -10.04 -7.21 12.25
CA LEU A 34 -10.52 -8.21 11.30
C LEU A 34 -11.97 -7.93 10.86
N SER A 35 -12.80 -7.41 11.74
CA SER A 35 -14.18 -6.97 11.43
C SER A 35 -14.25 -5.93 10.32
N ASP A 36 -13.25 -5.05 10.20
CA ASP A 36 -13.26 -3.93 9.25
C ASP A 36 -13.04 -4.40 7.81
N ILE A 37 -12.38 -5.57 7.65
CA ILE A 37 -11.96 -6.09 6.34
C ILE A 37 -12.73 -7.33 5.88
N ARG A 38 -13.53 -7.94 6.74
CA ARG A 38 -14.25 -9.21 6.47
C ARG A 38 -15.02 -9.20 5.14
N ALA A 39 -15.65 -8.09 4.80
CA ALA A 39 -16.44 -7.95 3.58
C ALA A 39 -15.66 -8.12 2.28
N SER A 40 -14.32 -8.14 2.34
CA SER A 40 -13.44 -8.31 1.18
C SER A 40 -12.63 -9.61 1.22
N LEU A 41 -12.86 -10.49 2.20
CA LEU A 41 -12.19 -11.78 2.32
C LEU A 41 -12.95 -12.87 1.59
N SER A 42 -12.25 -13.84 1.04
CA SER A 42 -12.87 -15.00 0.37
C SER A 42 -13.69 -15.86 1.33
N ASP A 43 -13.32 -15.88 2.61
CA ASP A 43 -14.15 -16.38 3.72
C ASP A 43 -14.35 -15.26 4.76
N PRO A 44 -15.49 -14.55 4.71
CA PRO A 44 -15.79 -13.49 5.69
C PRO A 44 -15.93 -13.97 7.14
N ARG A 45 -16.02 -15.28 7.38
CA ARG A 45 -16.15 -15.88 8.71
C ARG A 45 -14.82 -16.42 9.27
N CYS A 46 -13.74 -16.27 8.51
CA CYS A 46 -12.44 -16.78 8.92
C CYS A 46 -11.98 -16.20 10.27
N GLU A 47 -11.09 -16.93 10.92
CA GLU A 47 -10.33 -16.44 12.07
C GLU A 47 -8.96 -15.94 11.61
N GLY A 48 -8.34 -15.10 12.44
CA GLY A 48 -7.02 -14.55 12.17
C GLY A 48 -6.59 -13.54 13.23
N PRO A 49 -5.44 -12.89 13.06
CA PRO A 49 -4.98 -11.85 13.98
C PRO A 49 -5.98 -10.70 14.06
N ASP A 50 -6.16 -10.16 15.27
CA ASP A 50 -7.01 -9.00 15.51
C ASP A 50 -6.38 -8.13 16.62
N PRO A 51 -5.74 -7.01 16.27
CA PRO A 51 -5.80 -6.29 14.99
C PRO A 51 -5.02 -6.99 13.86
N VAL A 52 -5.44 -6.71 12.63
CA VAL A 52 -4.82 -7.21 11.39
C VAL A 52 -3.60 -6.38 11.02
N TYR A 53 -3.70 -5.05 11.12
CA TYR A 53 -2.58 -4.12 10.92
C TYR A 53 -2.80 -2.83 11.70
N GLY A 54 -1.67 -2.15 11.99
CA GLY A 54 -1.64 -0.80 12.54
C GLY A 54 -1.12 0.18 11.50
N ILE A 55 -1.74 1.37 11.43
CA ILE A 55 -1.41 2.41 10.46
C ILE A 55 -1.23 3.75 11.17
N ALA A 56 -0.12 4.44 10.90
CA ALA A 56 0.13 5.81 11.31
C ALA A 56 0.31 6.69 10.08
N MET A 57 -0.62 7.61 9.85
CA MET A 57 -0.56 8.55 8.73
C MET A 57 -0.03 9.90 9.23
N ASP A 58 0.72 10.61 8.39
CA ASP A 58 1.40 11.87 8.71
C ASP A 58 2.63 11.70 9.63
N VAL A 59 3.46 10.70 9.31
CA VAL A 59 4.76 10.47 9.96
C VAL A 59 5.84 11.22 9.20
N CYS A 60 6.60 12.09 9.87
CA CYS A 60 7.64 12.87 9.20
C CYS A 60 8.69 13.40 10.18
N ARG A 61 9.78 13.93 9.65
CA ARG A 61 10.65 14.81 10.44
C ARG A 61 9.89 16.10 10.78
N ARG A 62 10.08 16.58 11.99
CA ARG A 62 9.40 17.80 12.45
C ARG A 62 9.67 19.00 11.55
N GLU A 63 10.89 19.09 11.02
CA GLU A 63 11.32 20.14 10.10
C GLU A 63 10.65 20.08 8.72
N ASP A 64 10.21 18.91 8.29
CA ASP A 64 9.59 18.68 6.97
C ASP A 64 8.06 18.86 6.99
N ALA A 65 7.46 18.92 8.19
CA ALA A 65 6.00 18.86 8.37
C ALA A 65 5.24 19.99 7.64
N GLU A 66 5.79 21.20 7.62
CA GLU A 66 5.16 22.34 6.95
C GLU A 66 5.26 22.22 5.41
N ASP A 67 6.40 21.78 4.89
CA ASP A 67 6.59 21.58 3.44
C ASP A 67 5.71 20.45 2.91
N LEU A 68 5.64 19.32 3.61
CA LEU A 68 4.72 18.22 3.26
C LEU A 68 3.27 18.69 3.20
N ARG A 69 2.81 19.48 4.20
CA ARG A 69 1.44 20.02 4.19
C ARG A 69 1.19 20.95 3.00
N ARG A 70 2.13 21.86 2.73
CA ARG A 70 2.03 22.81 1.61
C ARG A 70 1.96 22.10 0.27
N ARG A 71 2.64 20.96 0.15
CA ARG A 71 2.67 20.13 -1.07
C ARG A 71 1.51 19.14 -1.16
N TYR A 72 0.60 19.12 -0.18
CA TYR A 72 -0.45 18.11 -0.07
C TYR A 72 0.09 16.67 0.00
N LEU A 73 1.32 16.47 0.46
CA LEU A 73 1.94 15.17 0.67
C LEU A 73 1.83 14.74 2.13
N LEU A 74 1.71 13.45 2.37
CA LEU A 74 1.91 12.85 3.67
C LEU A 74 2.62 11.50 3.55
N PHE A 75 3.38 11.15 4.57
CA PHE A 75 4.03 9.86 4.66
C PHE A 75 3.32 9.00 5.71
N GLY A 76 2.92 7.81 5.33
CA GLY A 76 2.30 6.81 6.21
C GLY A 76 3.25 5.67 6.52
N VAL A 77 3.08 5.05 7.68
CA VAL A 77 3.78 3.82 8.06
C VAL A 77 2.75 2.79 8.49
N VAL A 78 2.86 1.58 7.97
CA VAL A 78 1.92 0.50 8.22
C VAL A 78 2.67 -0.77 8.63
N ALA A 79 2.20 -1.42 9.70
CA ALA A 79 2.72 -2.69 10.17
C ALA A 79 1.61 -3.74 10.14
N TYR A 80 1.85 -4.84 9.44
CA TYR A 80 0.94 -5.98 9.33
C TYR A 80 1.32 -7.07 10.34
N ALA A 81 0.34 -7.67 10.98
CA ALA A 81 0.54 -8.84 11.81
C ALA A 81 1.11 -10.01 10.99
N SER A 82 1.80 -10.93 11.65
CA SER A 82 2.02 -12.28 11.15
C SER A 82 0.74 -13.11 11.29
N GLY A 83 0.66 -14.25 10.60
CA GLY A 83 -0.48 -15.16 10.66
C GLY A 83 -1.24 -15.21 9.34
N ARG A 84 -2.47 -15.68 9.42
CA ARG A 84 -3.34 -15.89 8.26
C ARG A 84 -4.78 -15.49 8.58
N LEU A 85 -5.54 -15.19 7.54
CA LEU A 85 -6.96 -14.89 7.55
C LEU A 85 -7.68 -16.08 6.90
N GLY A 86 -7.90 -17.16 7.67
CA GLY A 86 -8.34 -18.43 7.11
C GLY A 86 -7.29 -19.04 6.15
N GLU A 87 -7.59 -19.15 4.87
CA GLU A 87 -6.63 -19.59 3.84
C GLU A 87 -5.78 -18.45 3.25
N GLU A 88 -6.18 -17.19 3.49
CA GLU A 88 -5.48 -16.03 2.95
C GLU A 88 -4.35 -15.56 3.89
N PRO A 89 -3.27 -14.95 3.37
CA PRO A 89 -2.31 -14.22 4.19
C PRO A 89 -2.95 -12.94 4.76
N VAL A 90 -2.31 -12.38 5.78
CA VAL A 90 -2.72 -11.09 6.34
C VAL A 90 -2.62 -10.01 5.26
N ARG A 91 -3.70 -9.23 5.06
CA ARG A 91 -3.78 -8.20 4.03
C ARG A 91 -4.78 -7.09 4.37
N SER A 92 -4.71 -5.98 3.67
CA SER A 92 -5.77 -4.97 3.66
C SER A 92 -6.95 -5.42 2.79
N GLN A 93 -8.09 -4.76 2.97
CA GLN A 93 -9.31 -5.16 2.24
C GLN A 93 -9.31 -4.80 0.76
N GLY A 94 -8.45 -3.84 0.35
CA GLY A 94 -8.47 -3.24 -0.97
C GLY A 94 -9.40 -2.03 -1.06
N HIS A 95 -8.96 -1.03 -1.83
CA HIS A 95 -9.68 0.23 -2.01
C HIS A 95 -9.22 0.93 -3.29
N ILE A 96 -9.96 1.98 -3.65
CA ILE A 96 -9.57 2.97 -4.66
C ILE A 96 -9.39 4.28 -3.91
N HIS A 97 -8.41 5.09 -4.28
CA HIS A 97 -8.31 6.45 -3.76
C HIS A 97 -9.40 7.33 -4.35
N ALA A 98 -10.12 8.04 -3.51
CA ALA A 98 -11.06 9.07 -3.94
C ALA A 98 -10.34 10.20 -4.68
N ALA A 99 -11.07 10.96 -5.48
CA ALA A 99 -10.51 12.17 -6.07
C ALA A 99 -10.19 13.20 -4.97
N ALA A 100 -8.94 13.66 -4.93
CA ALA A 100 -8.51 14.67 -3.99
C ALA A 100 -9.12 16.03 -4.33
N PRO A 101 -9.70 16.76 -3.35
CA PRO A 101 -10.40 18.02 -3.61
C PRO A 101 -9.56 19.08 -4.33
N HIS A 102 -8.26 19.16 -4.03
CA HIS A 102 -7.40 20.19 -4.61
C HIS A 102 -6.98 19.90 -6.05
N SER A 103 -6.82 18.63 -6.44
CA SER A 103 -6.36 18.24 -7.78
C SER A 103 -7.47 17.73 -8.68
N GLY A 104 -8.57 17.24 -8.11
CA GLY A 104 -9.66 16.58 -8.85
C GLY A 104 -9.30 15.18 -9.37
N TRP A 105 -8.12 14.63 -9.00
CA TRP A 105 -7.64 13.33 -9.41
C TRP A 105 -7.79 12.30 -8.28
N SER A 106 -8.14 11.07 -8.60
CA SER A 106 -7.76 9.92 -7.77
C SER A 106 -6.23 9.88 -7.72
N THR A 107 -5.65 9.76 -6.54
CA THR A 107 -4.21 9.93 -6.38
C THR A 107 -3.47 8.60 -6.43
N PRO A 108 -2.26 8.57 -6.99
CA PRO A 108 -1.38 7.40 -6.88
C PRO A 108 -0.87 7.23 -5.45
N GLU A 109 -0.33 6.05 -5.16
CA GLU A 109 0.38 5.78 -3.93
C GLU A 109 1.75 5.17 -4.24
N LEU A 110 2.79 5.63 -3.54
CA LEU A 110 4.15 5.12 -3.68
C LEU A 110 4.52 4.37 -2.41
N PHE A 111 4.61 3.05 -2.51
CA PHE A 111 4.99 2.12 -1.43
C PHE A 111 6.49 1.87 -1.40
N GLU A 112 7.02 1.65 -0.21
CA GLU A 112 8.39 1.17 0.02
C GLU A 112 8.36 0.14 1.14
N ILE A 113 8.85 -1.06 0.87
CA ILE A 113 8.87 -2.14 1.85
C ILE A 113 10.06 -1.93 2.79
N TRP A 114 9.81 -2.00 4.10
CA TRP A 114 10.84 -1.79 5.13
C TRP A 114 11.26 -3.09 5.82
N GLU A 115 10.29 -3.97 6.08
CA GLU A 115 10.51 -5.24 6.78
C GLU A 115 9.59 -6.32 6.21
N GLY A 116 10.08 -7.57 6.13
CA GLY A 116 9.31 -8.70 5.64
C GLY A 116 9.19 -8.75 4.12
N HIS A 117 8.19 -9.48 3.64
CA HIS A 117 7.88 -9.63 2.22
C HIS A 117 6.45 -9.21 1.96
N ALA A 118 6.27 -8.33 1.02
CA ALA A 118 4.97 -7.82 0.62
C ALA A 118 4.58 -8.28 -0.78
N ILE A 119 3.29 -8.34 -1.03
CA ILE A 119 2.75 -8.28 -2.38
C ILE A 119 1.85 -7.04 -2.46
N VAL A 120 2.15 -6.15 -3.37
CA VAL A 120 1.24 -5.07 -3.75
C VAL A 120 0.41 -5.57 -4.93
N TYR A 121 -0.87 -5.86 -4.66
CA TYR A 121 -1.81 -6.25 -5.69
C TYR A 121 -2.61 -5.05 -6.15
N ALA A 122 -2.69 -4.86 -7.46
CA ALA A 122 -3.47 -3.78 -8.07
C ALA A 122 -4.25 -4.29 -9.29
N GLN A 123 -5.46 -3.74 -9.48
CA GLN A 123 -6.30 -3.95 -10.65
C GLN A 123 -6.86 -2.62 -11.15
N GLU A 124 -7.03 -2.52 -12.46
CA GLU A 124 -7.41 -1.26 -13.12
C GLU A 124 -8.76 -0.72 -12.67
N PHE A 125 -9.73 -1.62 -12.48
CA PHE A 125 -11.10 -1.26 -12.10
C PHE A 125 -11.61 -2.18 -10.98
N ALA A 126 -12.53 -1.69 -10.16
CA ALA A 126 -13.31 -2.50 -9.24
C ALA A 126 -14.77 -2.67 -9.73
N ASP A 127 -14.95 -2.69 -11.04
CA ASP A 127 -16.20 -3.02 -11.73
C ASP A 127 -16.18 -4.50 -12.15
N ASP A 128 -17.25 -5.04 -12.70
CA ASP A 128 -17.34 -6.45 -13.09
C ASP A 128 -16.17 -6.94 -13.96
N GLU A 129 -15.61 -6.05 -14.78
CA GLU A 129 -14.39 -6.28 -15.54
C GLU A 129 -13.22 -5.56 -14.84
N PRO A 130 -12.29 -6.30 -14.22
CA PRO A 130 -11.24 -5.69 -13.43
C PRO A 130 -10.12 -5.05 -14.26
N GLY A 131 -10.09 -5.27 -15.56
CA GLY A 131 -8.99 -4.82 -16.43
C GLY A 131 -7.70 -5.57 -16.17
N ARG A 132 -6.57 -4.89 -16.25
CA ARG A 132 -5.25 -5.44 -15.91
C ARG A 132 -5.19 -5.72 -14.41
N CYS A 133 -4.72 -6.93 -14.05
CA CYS A 133 -4.51 -7.34 -12.66
C CYS A 133 -3.04 -7.71 -12.49
N ILE A 134 -2.36 -7.06 -11.56
CA ILE A 134 -0.93 -7.18 -11.35
C ILE A 134 -0.64 -7.35 -9.87
N ALA A 135 0.17 -8.36 -9.53
CA ALA A 135 0.71 -8.60 -8.20
C ALA A 135 2.23 -8.42 -8.25
N VAL A 136 2.74 -7.47 -7.50
CA VAL A 136 4.18 -7.19 -7.41
C VAL A 136 4.71 -7.73 -6.10
N GLU A 137 5.58 -8.75 -6.17
CA GLU A 137 6.28 -9.32 -5.03
C GLU A 137 7.49 -8.44 -4.69
N ALA A 138 7.54 -7.89 -3.47
CA ALA A 138 8.52 -6.90 -3.07
C ALA A 138 9.11 -7.20 -1.69
N GLY A 139 10.38 -6.89 -1.52
CA GLY A 139 11.12 -7.00 -0.27
C GLY A 139 11.68 -5.66 0.21
N PRO A 140 12.44 -5.65 1.33
CA PRO A 140 12.98 -4.42 1.90
C PRO A 140 13.79 -3.57 0.91
N GLY A 141 13.41 -2.31 0.74
CA GLY A 141 13.99 -1.34 -0.19
C GLY A 141 13.31 -1.28 -1.55
N ASP A 142 12.45 -2.24 -1.88
CA ASP A 142 11.69 -2.20 -3.13
C ASP A 142 10.57 -1.16 -3.05
N GLN A 143 10.38 -0.46 -4.17
CA GLN A 143 9.35 0.57 -4.34
C GLN A 143 8.31 0.10 -5.35
N VAL A 144 7.04 0.38 -5.07
CA VAL A 144 5.91 0.02 -5.95
C VAL A 144 4.95 1.20 -6.06
N VAL A 145 4.50 1.53 -7.26
CA VAL A 145 3.52 2.58 -7.51
C VAL A 145 2.16 1.96 -7.81
N ALA A 146 1.14 2.31 -7.03
CA ALA A 146 -0.25 2.11 -7.43
C ALA A 146 -0.71 3.31 -8.27
N PRO A 147 -1.10 3.13 -9.55
CA PRO A 147 -1.54 4.24 -10.39
C PRO A 147 -2.86 4.88 -9.91
N PRO A 148 -3.13 6.12 -10.32
CA PRO A 148 -4.40 6.78 -10.00
C PRO A 148 -5.62 5.97 -10.46
N GLY A 149 -6.61 5.81 -9.57
CA GLY A 149 -7.87 5.14 -9.89
C GLY A 149 -7.83 3.61 -9.84
N TRP A 150 -6.65 3.01 -9.72
CA TRP A 150 -6.53 1.55 -9.58
C TRP A 150 -6.97 1.10 -8.19
N ALA A 151 -7.76 0.03 -8.16
CA ALA A 151 -8.06 -0.65 -6.90
C ALA A 151 -6.87 -1.50 -6.47
N HIS A 152 -6.43 -1.37 -5.22
CA HIS A 152 -5.23 -2.06 -4.75
C HIS A 152 -5.31 -2.46 -3.28
N CYS A 153 -4.49 -3.43 -2.90
CA CYS A 153 -4.26 -3.84 -1.51
C CYS A 153 -2.79 -4.24 -1.32
N VAL A 154 -2.35 -4.22 -0.07
CA VAL A 154 -1.06 -4.76 0.33
C VAL A 154 -1.27 -6.04 1.11
N ILE A 155 -0.42 -7.03 0.88
CA ILE A 155 -0.49 -8.38 1.40
C ILE A 155 0.83 -8.70 2.08
N ASN A 156 0.80 -9.22 3.31
CA ASN A 156 1.97 -9.80 3.95
C ASN A 156 2.20 -11.20 3.37
N ALA A 157 3.21 -11.36 2.53
CA ALA A 157 3.46 -12.61 1.80
C ALA A 157 4.01 -13.74 2.69
N ASN A 158 4.42 -13.45 3.93
CA ASN A 158 4.95 -14.43 4.88
C ASN A 158 4.08 -14.52 6.14
N GLU A 159 3.41 -15.66 6.35
CA GLU A 159 2.57 -15.87 7.53
C GLU A 159 3.33 -15.94 8.87
N HIS A 160 4.65 -16.16 8.84
CA HIS A 160 5.48 -16.35 10.03
C HIS A 160 6.10 -15.05 10.54
N GLU A 161 6.09 -14.01 9.75
CA GLU A 161 6.75 -12.74 10.06
C GLU A 161 5.77 -11.58 9.86
N ARG A 162 5.96 -10.51 10.63
CA ARG A 162 5.28 -9.25 10.34
C ARG A 162 5.87 -8.61 9.09
N MET A 163 5.11 -7.72 8.49
CA MET A 163 5.56 -6.92 7.35
C MET A 163 5.35 -5.44 7.66
N VAL A 164 6.32 -4.60 7.28
CA VAL A 164 6.26 -3.14 7.48
C VAL A 164 6.56 -2.45 6.17
N PHE A 165 5.78 -1.44 5.85
CA PHE A 165 6.06 -0.56 4.71
C PHE A 165 5.81 0.91 5.05
N GLY A 166 6.49 1.80 4.33
CA GLY A 166 6.16 3.21 4.25
C GLY A 166 5.42 3.52 2.96
N ALA A 167 4.57 4.53 2.97
CA ALA A 167 3.89 5.00 1.76
C ALA A 167 3.88 6.52 1.71
N LEU A 168 4.18 7.08 0.54
CA LEU A 168 3.99 8.50 0.27
C LEU A 168 2.68 8.67 -0.50
N CYS A 169 1.77 9.44 0.11
CA CYS A 169 0.40 9.61 -0.32
C CYS A 169 0.03 11.09 -0.45
N GLU A 170 -1.10 11.34 -1.08
CA GLU A 170 -1.77 12.64 -1.05
C GLU A 170 -2.46 12.84 0.32
N ARG A 171 -2.37 14.06 0.87
CA ARG A 171 -2.83 14.39 2.23
C ARG A 171 -4.34 14.40 2.41
N GLN A 172 -5.10 14.77 1.38
CA GLN A 172 -6.56 14.80 1.41
C GLN A 172 -7.16 13.47 0.92
N TYR A 173 -6.40 12.38 1.14
CA TYR A 173 -6.81 11.05 0.71
C TYR A 173 -8.19 10.68 1.26
N GLY A 174 -8.87 9.84 0.51
CA GLY A 174 -10.09 9.15 0.93
C GLY A 174 -10.12 7.78 0.28
N PHE A 175 -10.72 6.82 0.97
CA PHE A 175 -10.78 5.44 0.51
C PHE A 175 -12.19 5.08 0.07
N LEU A 176 -12.33 4.57 -1.15
CA LEU A 176 -13.57 4.05 -1.70
C LEU A 176 -13.56 2.53 -1.62
N TYR A 177 -14.38 1.99 -0.75
CA TYR A 177 -14.47 0.54 -0.50
C TYR A 177 -15.66 -0.13 -1.15
N ASP A 178 -16.72 0.63 -1.48
CA ASP A 178 -18.04 0.09 -1.82
C ASP A 178 -18.01 -0.90 -2.99
N LYS A 179 -17.31 -0.55 -4.07
CA LYS A 179 -17.18 -1.43 -5.24
C LYS A 179 -16.42 -2.72 -4.92
N VAL A 180 -15.34 -2.64 -4.16
CA VAL A 180 -14.57 -3.82 -3.74
C VAL A 180 -15.41 -4.71 -2.82
N ARG A 181 -16.13 -4.13 -1.86
CA ARG A 181 -17.01 -4.87 -0.95
C ARG A 181 -18.20 -5.50 -1.66
N ALA A 182 -18.76 -4.83 -2.67
CA ALA A 182 -19.87 -5.35 -3.48
C ALA A 182 -19.47 -6.63 -4.24
N HIS A 183 -18.19 -6.76 -4.60
CA HIS A 183 -17.64 -7.96 -5.23
C HIS A 183 -17.06 -8.96 -4.20
N GLY A 184 -17.20 -8.70 -2.90
CA GLY A 184 -16.62 -9.56 -1.85
C GLY A 184 -15.09 -9.56 -1.82
N GLY A 185 -14.43 -8.56 -2.38
CA GLY A 185 -12.98 -8.42 -2.46
C GLY A 185 -12.50 -7.97 -3.84
N LEU A 186 -11.20 -8.07 -4.08
CA LEU A 186 -10.59 -7.81 -5.38
C LEU A 186 -10.69 -9.04 -6.30
N ALA A 187 -10.33 -8.91 -7.57
CA ALA A 187 -10.55 -9.93 -8.60
C ALA A 187 -9.74 -11.22 -8.39
N TRP A 188 -8.71 -11.18 -7.55
CA TRP A 188 -7.88 -12.33 -7.23
C TRP A 188 -7.61 -12.39 -5.74
N PHE A 189 -7.86 -13.56 -5.14
CA PHE A 189 -7.54 -13.85 -3.75
C PHE A 189 -6.18 -14.53 -3.64
N PRO A 190 -5.28 -14.03 -2.79
CA PRO A 190 -4.06 -14.75 -2.42
C PRO A 190 -4.42 -15.91 -1.47
N VAL A 191 -3.93 -17.09 -1.71
CA VAL A 191 -4.17 -18.29 -0.89
C VAL A 191 -2.84 -18.90 -0.47
N LEU A 192 -2.64 -19.11 0.82
CA LEU A 192 -1.43 -19.73 1.35
C LEU A 192 -1.43 -21.23 1.05
N ARG A 193 -0.48 -21.70 0.26
CA ARG A 193 -0.30 -23.10 -0.14
C ARG A 193 1.18 -23.47 -0.24
N GLY A 194 1.56 -24.58 0.36
CA GLY A 194 2.91 -25.14 0.18
C GLY A 194 4.05 -24.22 0.58
N GLY A 195 3.83 -23.24 1.47
CA GLY A 195 4.82 -22.24 1.87
C GLY A 195 4.94 -21.04 0.92
N GLY A 196 4.03 -20.90 -0.03
CA GLY A 196 3.93 -19.76 -0.97
C GLY A 196 2.50 -19.29 -1.14
N ILE A 197 2.29 -18.43 -2.13
CA ILE A 197 0.98 -17.89 -2.47
C ILE A 197 0.53 -18.43 -3.82
N GLU A 198 -0.65 -19.06 -3.83
CA GLU A 198 -1.42 -19.37 -5.01
C GLU A 198 -2.53 -18.34 -5.19
N TRP A 199 -2.92 -18.07 -6.42
CA TRP A 199 -3.95 -17.10 -6.72
C TRP A 199 -5.25 -17.78 -7.15
N ARG A 200 -6.34 -17.42 -6.50
CA ARG A 200 -7.67 -17.90 -6.82
C ARG A 200 -8.52 -16.75 -7.35
N ALA A 201 -9.08 -16.91 -8.55
CA ALA A 201 -9.97 -15.90 -9.12
C ALA A 201 -11.22 -15.72 -8.25
N ASN A 202 -11.63 -14.47 -8.08
CA ASN A 202 -12.87 -14.12 -7.43
C ASN A 202 -14.04 -14.30 -8.42
N PRO A 203 -15.01 -15.18 -8.12
CA PRO A 203 -16.10 -15.49 -9.05
C PRO A 203 -17.09 -14.34 -9.29
N HIS A 204 -17.01 -13.27 -8.49
CA HIS A 204 -17.84 -12.08 -8.64
C HIS A 204 -17.33 -11.11 -9.72
N TYR A 205 -16.14 -11.38 -10.27
CA TYR A 205 -15.63 -10.65 -11.43
C TYR A 205 -15.72 -11.52 -12.69
N ARG A 206 -15.77 -10.88 -13.84
CA ARG A 206 -15.59 -11.56 -15.11
C ARG A 206 -14.17 -12.13 -15.21
N LYS A 207 -14.00 -13.14 -16.09
CA LYS A 207 -12.70 -13.79 -16.25
C LYS A 207 -11.62 -12.78 -16.64
N SER A 208 -10.57 -12.74 -15.86
CA SER A 208 -9.38 -11.89 -16.06
C SER A 208 -8.12 -12.74 -16.00
N SER A 209 -6.99 -12.15 -16.35
CA SER A 209 -5.66 -12.74 -16.15
C SER A 209 -4.92 -11.94 -15.07
N LEU A 210 -4.13 -12.65 -14.27
CA LEU A 210 -3.23 -12.06 -13.28
C LEU A 210 -1.80 -12.18 -13.78
N GLN A 211 -1.05 -11.07 -13.69
CA GLN A 211 0.41 -11.08 -13.84
C GLN A 211 1.04 -10.99 -12.45
N VAL A 212 1.90 -11.95 -12.12
CA VAL A 212 2.73 -11.93 -10.92
C VAL A 212 4.16 -11.61 -11.34
N ARG A 213 4.77 -10.61 -10.72
CA ARG A 213 6.12 -10.17 -11.10
C ARG A 213 6.89 -9.56 -9.93
N GLY A 214 8.20 -9.42 -10.08
CA GLY A 214 9.03 -8.65 -9.18
C GLY A 214 8.87 -7.14 -9.37
N PRO A 215 9.46 -6.35 -8.46
CA PRO A 215 9.41 -4.88 -8.52
C PRO A 215 10.18 -4.36 -9.74
N ARG A 216 9.85 -3.17 -10.18
CA ARG A 216 10.57 -2.46 -11.22
C ARG A 216 11.00 -1.05 -10.76
N ASN A 217 11.93 -0.46 -11.47
CA ASN A 217 12.26 0.95 -11.30
C ASN A 217 11.29 1.83 -12.09
N TYR A 218 11.12 3.08 -11.65
CA TYR A 218 10.22 4.06 -12.26
C TYR A 218 10.98 5.33 -12.68
N PRO A 219 11.99 5.22 -13.59
CA PRO A 219 12.76 6.39 -14.04
C PRO A 219 11.90 7.43 -14.75
N GLU A 220 10.80 7.00 -15.39
CA GLU A 220 9.82 7.89 -16.03
C GLU A 220 9.07 8.79 -15.05
N LEU A 221 9.01 8.41 -13.77
CA LEU A 221 8.46 9.22 -12.67
C LEU A 221 9.54 10.01 -11.93
N GLY A 222 10.80 9.89 -12.35
CA GLY A 222 11.93 10.55 -11.69
C GLY A 222 12.35 9.90 -10.37
N LEU A 223 11.91 8.66 -10.10
CA LEU A 223 12.32 7.94 -8.90
C LEU A 223 13.74 7.37 -9.05
N ASP A 224 14.51 7.51 -7.99
CA ASP A 224 15.88 6.99 -7.89
C ASP A 224 15.87 5.62 -7.20
N ALA A 225 16.21 4.60 -7.97
CA ALA A 225 16.25 3.22 -7.46
C ALA A 225 17.33 3.06 -6.38
N GLY A 226 16.94 2.47 -5.25
CA GLY A 226 17.82 2.22 -4.11
C GLY A 226 17.98 3.41 -3.16
N THR A 227 17.39 4.57 -3.46
CA THR A 227 17.28 5.67 -2.52
C THR A 227 15.92 5.63 -1.82
N PRO A 228 15.86 5.61 -0.47
CA PRO A 228 14.61 5.60 0.26
C PRO A 228 13.69 6.75 -0.13
N ILE A 229 12.37 6.50 -0.21
CA ILE A 229 11.37 7.49 -0.65
C ILE A 229 11.46 8.77 0.16
N TYR A 230 11.60 8.66 1.47
CA TYR A 230 11.68 9.84 2.33
C TYR A 230 12.93 10.68 2.04
N ARG A 231 14.06 10.05 1.73
CA ARG A 231 15.30 10.76 1.33
C ARG A 231 15.18 11.38 -0.06
N GLN A 232 14.49 10.73 -1.00
CA GLN A 232 14.20 11.32 -2.31
C GLN A 232 13.38 12.60 -2.15
N TYR A 233 12.31 12.56 -1.32
CA TYR A 233 11.53 13.74 -0.96
C TYR A 233 12.42 14.83 -0.36
N GLN A 234 13.26 14.54 0.63
CA GLN A 234 14.14 15.54 1.26
C GLN A 234 15.14 16.16 0.29
N THR A 235 15.68 15.37 -0.63
CA THR A 235 16.68 15.83 -1.60
C THR A 235 16.05 16.65 -2.73
N ASN A 236 14.90 16.22 -3.23
CA ASN A 236 14.17 16.87 -4.32
C ASN A 236 12.65 16.64 -4.19
N PRO A 237 11.95 17.47 -3.40
CA PRO A 237 10.50 17.33 -3.21
C PRO A 237 9.69 17.40 -4.51
N GLU A 238 10.20 18.08 -5.55
CA GLU A 238 9.54 18.19 -6.84
C GLU A 238 9.49 16.85 -7.59
N ALA A 239 10.46 15.97 -7.37
CA ALA A 239 10.51 14.66 -8.02
C ALA A 239 9.34 13.74 -7.60
N VAL A 240 8.72 13.98 -6.43
CA VAL A 240 7.58 13.21 -5.93
C VAL A 240 6.26 13.99 -5.92
N GLN A 241 6.26 15.22 -6.45
CA GLN A 241 5.07 16.08 -6.45
C GLN A 241 3.91 15.52 -7.30
N TRP A 242 4.18 14.63 -8.25
CA TRP A 242 3.17 13.92 -9.04
C TRP A 242 2.22 13.07 -8.17
N ILE A 243 2.58 12.75 -6.94
CA ILE A 243 1.72 12.00 -6.01
C ILE A 243 0.50 12.84 -5.62
N SER A 244 0.67 14.11 -5.31
CA SER A 244 -0.43 15.02 -5.00
C SER A 244 -0.95 15.77 -6.22
N GLU A 245 -0.15 15.87 -7.29
CA GLU A 245 -0.49 16.53 -8.55
C GLU A 245 -0.35 15.57 -9.75
N PRO A 246 -1.21 14.52 -9.86
CA PRO A 246 -1.04 13.50 -10.91
C PRO A 246 -1.10 14.03 -12.33
N ALA A 247 -1.71 15.19 -12.54
CA ALA A 247 -1.75 15.88 -13.83
C ALA A 247 -0.35 16.22 -14.39
N ARG A 248 0.67 16.36 -13.54
CA ARG A 248 2.07 16.65 -13.98
C ARG A 248 2.62 15.58 -14.92
N VAL A 249 2.16 14.35 -14.77
CA VAL A 249 2.60 13.20 -15.56
C VAL A 249 1.41 12.46 -16.20
N ALA A 250 0.35 13.18 -16.52
CA ALA A 250 -0.91 12.62 -17.03
C ALA A 250 -0.73 11.67 -18.23
N GLY A 251 0.26 11.95 -19.08
CA GLY A 251 0.56 11.13 -20.25
C GLY A 251 1.15 9.75 -19.91
N LEU A 252 1.67 9.54 -18.70
CA LEU A 252 2.25 8.26 -18.30
C LEU A 252 1.18 7.29 -17.76
N TRP A 253 0.14 7.78 -17.08
CA TRP A 253 -0.82 6.93 -16.36
C TRP A 253 -1.51 5.86 -17.20
N PRO A 254 -1.88 6.07 -18.48
CA PRO A 254 -2.54 5.04 -19.28
C PRO A 254 -1.70 3.78 -19.49
N THR A 255 -0.38 3.91 -19.48
CA THR A 255 0.56 2.82 -19.75
C THR A 255 1.40 2.42 -18.53
N LEU A 256 1.33 3.22 -17.46
CA LEU A 256 2.08 2.92 -16.25
C LEU A 256 1.44 1.74 -15.52
N GLU A 257 2.28 0.82 -15.11
CA GLU A 257 1.90 -0.35 -14.32
C GLU A 257 2.68 -0.36 -13.00
N PRO A 258 2.10 -0.94 -11.95
CA PRO A 258 2.76 -1.11 -10.66
C PRO A 258 4.15 -1.71 -10.73
#